data_925ec8a321298b4e87255995f717f6c2
#
_entry.id   925ec8a321298b4e87255995f717f6c2
#
_cell.length_a   1.000
_cell.length_b   1.000
_cell.length_c   1.000
_cell.angle_alpha   90.00
_cell.angle_beta   90.00
_cell.angle_gamma   90.00
#
_symmetry.space_group_name_H-M   'P 1'
#
loop_
_entity.id
_entity.type
_entity.pdbx_description
1 polymer ?
#
loop_
_entity_poly.entity_id
_entity_poly.type
_entity_poly.pdbx_seq_one_letter_code
_entity_poly.pdbx_strand_id
1 'polypeptide(L)'
;KKNKYIICIILSKIIMDYTSYFNDYTRSINTLLNDVNIDLINQSVEIIKKTIENNNKIYIVGNGGSASIASHVSVDFAKVANVPSSTFNNANLITCFANDFSYENWVTEAIKAYCNNKDLLILISSSGTSKNIVNAANHCKLNNINLITFSGFNKDNALSKLGNINFHINSNNYNYIEMSHHIILVSLVDIFAKKLY
;
A
#
# COMPACT_ATOMS: atom_id res chain seq x y z
N LYS A 1 -13.12 30.54 -45.32
CA LYS A 1 -14.04 29.42 -44.99
C LYS A 1 -13.28 28.07 -44.82
N LYS A 2 -12.23 27.77 -45.62
CA LYS A 2 -11.45 26.53 -45.50
C LYS A 2 -10.73 26.35 -44.17
N ASN A 3 -10.20 27.43 -43.56
CA ASN A 3 -9.49 27.36 -42.29
C ASN A 3 -10.38 27.02 -41.08
N LYS A 4 -11.65 27.40 -41.09
CA LYS A 4 -12.60 27.02 -40.03
C LYS A 4 -12.94 25.53 -40.02
N TYR A 5 -12.99 24.89 -41.19
CA TYR A 5 -13.23 23.45 -41.32
C TYR A 5 -12.03 22.61 -40.83
N ILE A 6 -10.80 23.07 -41.14
CA ILE A 6 -9.58 22.36 -40.69
C ILE A 6 -9.41 22.45 -39.17
N ILE A 7 -9.72 23.60 -38.57
CA ILE A 7 -9.69 23.77 -37.10
C ILE A 7 -10.78 22.90 -36.44
N CYS A 8 -11.97 22.80 -37.00
CA CYS A 8 -13.04 21.92 -36.50
C CYS A 8 -12.67 20.44 -36.58
N ILE A 9 -12.01 20.02 -37.68
CA ILE A 9 -11.55 18.61 -37.85
C ILE A 9 -10.36 18.32 -36.94
N ILE A 10 -9.48 19.28 -36.67
CA ILE A 10 -8.38 19.12 -35.70
C ILE A 10 -8.92 19.08 -34.27
N LEU A 11 -9.89 19.92 -33.91
CA LEU A 11 -10.55 19.92 -32.59
C LEU A 11 -11.39 18.67 -32.38
N SER A 12 -12.03 18.10 -33.42
CA SER A 12 -12.77 16.81 -33.27
C SER A 12 -11.87 15.59 -33.13
N LYS A 13 -10.59 15.66 -33.52
CA LYS A 13 -9.60 14.60 -33.28
C LYS A 13 -8.93 14.66 -31.91
N ILE A 14 -9.20 15.68 -31.10
CA ILE A 14 -8.63 15.86 -29.74
C ILE A 14 -9.73 15.77 -28.67
N ILE A 15 -10.94 15.41 -29.00
CA ILE A 15 -11.92 15.09 -27.97
C ILE A 15 -11.57 13.69 -27.45
N MET A 16 -10.83 13.65 -26.34
CA MET A 16 -10.61 12.43 -25.61
C MET A 16 -12.00 11.86 -25.25
N ASP A 17 -12.28 10.64 -25.67
CA ASP A 17 -13.46 9.94 -25.19
C ASP A 17 -13.25 9.52 -23.72
N TYR A 18 -13.69 10.38 -22.82
CA TYR A 18 -13.56 10.16 -21.39
C TYR A 18 -14.27 8.91 -20.91
N THR A 19 -15.32 8.46 -21.58
CA THR A 19 -16.02 7.20 -21.27
C THR A 19 -15.14 6.02 -21.59
N SER A 20 -14.55 6.00 -22.79
CA SER A 20 -13.60 4.96 -23.19
C SER A 20 -12.38 4.95 -22.26
N TYR A 21 -11.81 6.14 -21.98
CA TYR A 21 -10.68 6.27 -21.05
C TYR A 21 -10.98 5.69 -19.67
N PHE A 22 -12.13 6.03 -19.08
CA PHE A 22 -12.51 5.53 -17.76
C PHE A 22 -12.76 4.02 -17.74
N ASN A 23 -13.37 3.49 -18.79
CA ASN A 23 -13.57 2.03 -18.95
C ASN A 23 -12.24 1.29 -19.07
N ASP A 24 -11.28 1.84 -19.80
CA ASP A 24 -9.94 1.24 -19.93
C ASP A 24 -9.16 1.34 -18.62
N TYR A 25 -9.32 2.44 -17.87
CA TYR A 25 -8.74 2.63 -16.56
C TYR A 25 -9.21 1.54 -15.57
N THR A 26 -10.53 1.35 -15.46
CA THR A 26 -11.12 0.36 -14.55
C THR A 26 -10.79 -1.07 -14.98
N ARG A 27 -10.80 -1.35 -16.29
CA ARG A 27 -10.39 -2.65 -16.82
C ARG A 27 -8.93 -2.96 -16.49
N SER A 28 -8.03 -1.99 -16.61
CA SER A 28 -6.62 -2.16 -16.28
C SER A 28 -6.43 -2.54 -14.81
N ILE A 29 -7.10 -1.86 -13.89
CA ILE A 29 -7.04 -2.19 -12.45
C ILE A 29 -7.60 -3.59 -12.21
N ASN A 30 -8.74 -3.93 -12.80
CA ASN A 30 -9.35 -5.26 -12.64
C ASN A 30 -8.43 -6.38 -13.13
N THR A 31 -7.75 -6.19 -14.26
CA THR A 31 -6.76 -7.14 -14.77
C THR A 31 -5.63 -7.35 -13.77
N LEU A 32 -5.06 -6.28 -13.22
CA LEU A 32 -3.98 -6.36 -12.23
C LEU A 32 -4.42 -7.07 -10.94
N LEU A 33 -5.67 -6.87 -10.52
CA LEU A 33 -6.22 -7.54 -9.33
C LEU A 33 -6.44 -9.04 -9.57
N ASN A 34 -6.87 -9.42 -10.77
CA ASN A 34 -7.06 -10.84 -11.14
C ASN A 34 -5.74 -11.61 -11.18
N ASP A 35 -4.61 -10.93 -11.40
CA ASP A 35 -3.27 -11.52 -11.39
C ASP A 35 -2.71 -11.72 -9.96
N VAL A 36 -3.40 -11.21 -8.92
CA VAL A 36 -2.95 -11.38 -7.53
C VAL A 36 -3.10 -12.83 -7.10
N ASN A 37 -2.02 -13.42 -6.61
CA ASN A 37 -2.07 -14.77 -6.06
C ASN A 37 -2.92 -14.80 -4.77
N ILE A 38 -4.03 -15.52 -4.79
CA ILE A 38 -4.97 -15.65 -3.68
C ILE A 38 -4.31 -16.24 -2.42
N ASP A 39 -3.26 -17.05 -2.57
CA ASP A 39 -2.53 -17.61 -1.44
C ASP A 39 -1.87 -16.54 -0.58
N LEU A 40 -1.48 -15.40 -1.15
CA LEU A 40 -0.95 -14.26 -0.38
C LEU A 40 -2.05 -13.64 0.50
N ILE A 41 -3.29 -13.60 0.02
CA ILE A 41 -4.44 -13.16 0.84
C ILE A 41 -4.65 -14.13 1.99
N ASN A 42 -4.69 -15.45 1.73
CA ASN A 42 -4.86 -16.47 2.77
C ASN A 42 -3.74 -16.40 3.82
N GLN A 43 -2.49 -16.27 3.40
CA GLN A 43 -1.34 -16.11 4.31
C GLN A 43 -1.46 -14.82 5.13
N SER A 44 -1.92 -13.72 4.51
CA SER A 44 -2.14 -12.44 5.21
C SER A 44 -3.23 -12.56 6.28
N VAL A 45 -4.30 -13.26 5.99
CA VAL A 45 -5.36 -13.54 6.98
C VAL A 45 -4.79 -14.33 8.17
N GLU A 46 -4.00 -15.36 7.91
CA GLU A 46 -3.43 -16.19 8.98
C GLU A 46 -2.41 -15.44 9.86
N ILE A 47 -1.57 -14.58 9.26
CA ILE A 47 -0.61 -13.78 10.06
C ILE A 47 -1.32 -12.69 10.87
N ILE A 48 -2.37 -12.07 10.33
CA ILE A 48 -3.20 -11.10 11.05
C ILE A 48 -3.93 -11.79 12.22
N LYS A 49 -4.55 -12.96 12.01
CA LYS A 49 -5.19 -13.72 13.09
C LYS A 49 -4.22 -14.01 14.24
N LYS A 50 -3.03 -14.53 13.94
CA LYS A 50 -2.00 -14.80 14.94
C LYS A 50 -1.56 -13.53 15.69
N THR A 51 -1.49 -12.40 15.00
CA THR A 51 -1.17 -11.11 15.62
C THR A 51 -2.24 -10.72 16.64
N ILE A 52 -3.52 -10.86 16.30
CA ILE A 52 -4.64 -10.55 17.18
C ILE A 52 -4.70 -11.50 18.37
N GLU A 53 -4.60 -12.80 18.14
CA GLU A 53 -4.64 -13.84 19.19
C GLU A 53 -3.55 -13.65 20.24
N ASN A 54 -2.41 -13.06 19.85
CA ASN A 54 -1.31 -12.75 20.75
C ASN A 54 -1.40 -11.34 21.39
N ASN A 55 -2.53 -10.64 21.24
CA ASN A 55 -2.74 -9.26 21.73
C ASN A 55 -1.73 -8.24 21.18
N ASN A 56 -1.27 -8.44 19.95
CA ASN A 56 -0.37 -7.53 19.26
C ASN A 56 -1.13 -6.61 18.27
N LYS A 57 -0.43 -5.67 17.65
CA LYS A 57 -1.00 -4.63 16.81
C LYS A 57 -0.49 -4.73 15.38
N ILE A 58 -1.24 -4.12 14.47
CA ILE A 58 -0.82 -3.90 13.09
C ILE A 58 -0.40 -2.44 12.93
N TYR A 59 0.78 -2.21 12.36
CA TYR A 59 1.23 -0.88 11.97
C TYR A 59 1.36 -0.82 10.45
N ILE A 60 0.74 0.20 9.84
CA ILE A 60 0.71 0.37 8.38
C ILE A 60 1.38 1.67 8.03
N VAL A 61 2.36 1.65 7.12
CA VAL A 61 3.17 2.84 6.79
C VAL A 61 3.45 2.91 5.29
N GLY A 62 3.41 4.13 4.74
CA GLY A 62 3.76 4.42 3.35
C GLY A 62 4.17 5.88 3.16
N ASN A 63 4.42 6.28 1.92
CA ASN A 63 4.70 7.67 1.53
C ASN A 63 3.62 8.16 0.56
N GLY A 64 3.30 9.46 0.56
CA GLY A 64 2.38 10.07 -0.39
C GLY A 64 1.01 9.38 -0.44
N GLY A 65 0.59 8.89 -1.62
CA GLY A 65 -0.65 8.12 -1.78
C GLY A 65 -0.68 6.87 -0.92
N SER A 66 0.46 6.17 -0.80
CA SER A 66 0.60 5.02 0.09
C SER A 66 0.43 5.40 1.58
N ALA A 67 0.79 6.62 1.99
CA ALA A 67 0.51 7.12 3.35
C ALA A 67 -0.99 7.35 3.59
N SER A 68 -1.71 7.83 2.56
CA SER A 68 -3.16 7.99 2.62
C SER A 68 -3.86 6.63 2.76
N ILE A 69 -3.41 5.62 2.01
CA ILE A 69 -3.88 4.25 2.14
C ILE A 69 -3.60 3.72 3.55
N ALA A 70 -2.38 3.87 4.05
CA ALA A 70 -2.00 3.43 5.39
C ALA A 70 -2.88 4.04 6.48
N SER A 71 -3.14 5.34 6.39
CA SER A 71 -3.97 6.07 7.35
C SER A 71 -5.44 5.62 7.31
N HIS A 72 -6.02 5.45 6.11
CA HIS A 72 -7.39 4.96 5.95
C HIS A 72 -7.53 3.52 6.49
N VAL A 73 -6.71 2.61 6.00
CA VAL A 73 -6.81 1.18 6.33
C VAL A 73 -6.56 0.91 7.82
N SER A 74 -5.64 1.66 8.46
CA SER A 74 -5.40 1.50 9.89
C SER A 74 -6.63 1.87 10.74
N VAL A 75 -7.36 2.92 10.34
CA VAL A 75 -8.60 3.31 11.01
C VAL A 75 -9.68 2.25 10.80
N ASP A 76 -9.81 1.71 9.59
CA ASP A 76 -10.83 0.71 9.28
C ASP A 76 -10.55 -0.62 9.98
N PHE A 77 -9.31 -1.09 10.04
CA PHE A 77 -8.97 -2.25 10.88
C PHE A 77 -9.40 -2.03 12.33
N ALA A 78 -9.08 -0.86 12.92
CA ALA A 78 -9.40 -0.59 14.31
C ALA A 78 -10.92 -0.45 14.54
N LYS A 79 -11.61 0.34 13.71
CA LYS A 79 -13.03 0.72 13.92
C LYS A 79 -14.01 -0.32 13.38
N VAL A 80 -13.72 -0.86 12.18
CA VAL A 80 -14.68 -1.71 11.45
C VAL A 80 -14.43 -3.19 11.74
N ALA A 81 -13.17 -3.60 11.75
CA ALA A 81 -12.79 -4.99 11.98
C ALA A 81 -12.49 -5.31 13.46
N ASN A 82 -12.43 -4.30 14.34
CA ASN A 82 -12.02 -4.46 15.75
C ASN A 82 -10.63 -5.10 15.91
N VAL A 83 -9.72 -4.78 15.00
CA VAL A 83 -8.33 -5.24 14.98
C VAL A 83 -7.42 -4.09 15.42
N PRO A 84 -6.65 -4.21 16.53
CA PRO A 84 -5.76 -3.15 16.98
C PRO A 84 -4.77 -2.76 15.89
N SER A 85 -4.88 -1.54 15.39
CA SER A 85 -4.03 -1.04 14.30
C SER A 85 -3.76 0.45 14.42
N SER A 86 -2.66 0.90 13.83
CA SER A 86 -2.25 2.29 13.80
C SER A 86 -1.34 2.58 12.61
N THR A 87 -1.00 3.85 12.41
CA THR A 87 -0.03 4.29 11.42
C THR A 87 0.94 5.30 12.04
N PHE A 88 2.16 5.37 11.50
CA PHE A 88 3.13 6.42 11.87
C PHE A 88 3.04 7.66 10.97
N ASN A 89 2.12 7.69 10.01
CA ASN A 89 1.98 8.79 9.05
C ASN A 89 1.32 10.05 9.65
N ASN A 90 1.70 10.42 10.87
CA ASN A 90 1.30 11.66 11.53
C ASN A 90 2.36 12.74 11.30
N ALA A 91 1.94 13.96 10.99
CA ALA A 91 2.84 15.05 10.63
C ALA A 91 3.90 15.35 11.71
N ASN A 92 3.49 15.41 12.98
CA ASN A 92 4.40 15.65 14.09
C ASN A 92 5.42 14.51 14.28
N LEU A 93 5.00 13.25 14.13
CA LEU A 93 5.91 12.11 14.22
C LEU A 93 6.93 12.13 13.08
N ILE A 94 6.46 12.28 11.83
CA ILE A 94 7.35 12.35 10.66
C ILE A 94 8.35 13.49 10.81
N THR A 95 7.89 14.70 11.17
CA THR A 95 8.77 15.87 11.26
C THR A 95 9.78 15.74 12.39
N CYS A 96 9.40 15.23 13.56
CA CYS A 96 10.28 15.00 14.69
C CYS A 96 11.36 13.95 14.33
N PHE A 97 10.94 12.75 13.97
CA PHE A 97 11.87 11.65 13.69
C PHE A 97 12.74 11.90 12.44
N ALA A 98 12.20 12.55 11.40
CA ALA A 98 12.99 12.90 10.23
C ALA A 98 14.02 13.99 10.51
N ASN A 99 13.71 14.96 11.39
CA ASN A 99 14.65 15.99 11.82
C ASN A 99 15.82 15.38 12.62
N ASP A 100 15.51 14.45 13.53
CA ASP A 100 16.50 13.92 14.47
C ASP A 100 17.32 12.76 13.86
N PHE A 101 16.71 11.94 13.00
CA PHE A 101 17.30 10.70 12.49
C PHE A 101 17.41 10.62 10.96
N SER A 102 17.06 11.65 10.23
CA SER A 102 16.91 11.73 8.77
C SER A 102 15.60 11.14 8.22
N TYR A 103 15.21 11.65 7.02
CA TYR A 103 14.02 11.13 6.33
C TYR A 103 14.14 9.64 5.93
N GLU A 104 15.34 9.17 5.70
CA GLU A 104 15.57 7.76 5.31
C GLU A 104 15.40 6.79 6.49
N ASN A 105 15.43 7.27 7.73
CA ASN A 105 15.40 6.44 8.93
C ASN A 105 14.15 6.64 9.80
N TRP A 106 13.33 7.67 9.57
CA TRP A 106 12.21 7.98 10.46
C TRP A 106 11.25 6.82 10.71
N VAL A 107 10.97 5.98 9.69
CA VAL A 107 10.09 4.80 9.86
C VAL A 107 10.75 3.76 10.76
N THR A 108 12.03 3.51 10.55
CA THR A 108 12.80 2.57 11.38
C THR A 108 12.81 3.00 12.84
N GLU A 109 13.03 4.29 13.09
CA GLU A 109 13.07 4.81 14.48
C GLU A 109 11.67 4.80 15.11
N ALA A 110 10.61 5.08 14.33
CA ALA A 110 9.24 4.91 14.80
C ALA A 110 8.94 3.46 15.18
N ILE A 111 9.38 2.49 14.37
CA ILE A 111 9.24 1.06 14.70
C ILE A 111 9.94 0.74 16.03
N LYS A 112 11.17 1.19 16.22
CA LYS A 112 11.92 0.97 17.48
C LYS A 112 11.23 1.57 18.71
N ALA A 113 10.57 2.73 18.54
CA ALA A 113 9.93 3.43 19.63
C ALA A 113 8.55 2.86 20.02
N TYR A 114 7.80 2.34 19.06
CA TYR A 114 6.38 2.01 19.26
C TYR A 114 6.03 0.54 19.09
N CYS A 115 6.83 -0.26 18.36
CA CYS A 115 6.49 -1.63 18.06
C CYS A 115 7.17 -2.62 18.99
N ASN A 116 6.44 -3.68 19.27
CA ASN A 116 7.00 -4.91 19.81
C ASN A 116 7.41 -5.85 18.66
N ASN A 117 8.34 -6.76 18.92
CA ASN A 117 8.81 -7.72 17.92
C ASN A 117 7.75 -8.75 17.46
N LYS A 118 6.60 -8.81 18.14
CA LYS A 118 5.46 -9.67 17.77
C LYS A 118 4.36 -8.91 17.01
N ASP A 119 4.48 -7.59 16.87
CA ASP A 119 3.55 -6.81 16.06
C ASP A 119 3.71 -7.13 14.57
N LEU A 120 2.70 -6.79 13.79
CA LEU A 120 2.73 -6.93 12.34
C LEU A 120 2.96 -5.57 11.67
N LEU A 121 3.96 -5.49 10.82
CA LEU A 121 4.17 -4.33 9.97
C LEU A 121 3.59 -4.59 8.57
N ILE A 122 2.92 -3.58 8.02
CA ILE A 122 2.51 -3.51 6.61
C ILE A 122 3.18 -2.29 6.00
N LEU A 123 4.15 -2.51 5.12
CA LEU A 123 4.94 -1.45 4.50
C LEU A 123 4.59 -1.31 3.02
N ILE A 124 4.21 -0.09 2.60
CA ILE A 124 3.71 0.20 1.27
C ILE A 124 4.66 1.17 0.56
N SER A 125 5.21 0.74 -0.58
CA SER A 125 5.99 1.59 -1.49
C SER A 125 5.71 1.19 -2.92
N SER A 126 4.98 2.01 -3.67
CA SER A 126 4.62 1.69 -5.06
C SER A 126 5.85 1.39 -5.92
N SER A 127 6.95 2.15 -5.79
CA SER A 127 8.20 1.87 -6.49
C SER A 127 9.01 0.70 -5.91
N GLY A 128 8.75 0.32 -4.65
CA GLY A 128 9.55 -0.66 -3.91
C GLY A 128 10.99 -0.23 -3.61
N THR A 129 11.33 1.07 -3.80
CA THR A 129 12.69 1.61 -3.65
C THR A 129 12.80 2.79 -2.70
N SER A 130 11.70 3.24 -2.08
CA SER A 130 11.71 4.32 -1.09
C SER A 130 12.60 3.96 0.09
N LYS A 131 13.69 4.69 0.30
CA LYS A 131 14.74 4.33 1.27
C LYS A 131 14.21 4.17 2.69
N ASN A 132 13.35 5.07 3.16
CA ASN A 132 12.75 4.97 4.49
C ASN A 132 11.92 3.69 4.68
N ILE A 133 11.21 3.24 3.65
CA ILE A 133 10.41 1.99 3.68
C ILE A 133 11.32 0.77 3.58
N VAL A 134 12.33 0.79 2.70
CA VAL A 134 13.30 -0.31 2.55
C VAL A 134 14.14 -0.47 3.82
N ASN A 135 14.61 0.63 4.45
CA ASN A 135 15.36 0.58 5.71
C ASN A 135 14.49 -0.03 6.83
N ALA A 136 13.23 0.38 6.92
CA ALA A 136 12.28 -0.18 7.88
C ALA A 136 12.04 -1.68 7.65
N ALA A 137 11.89 -2.10 6.39
CA ALA A 137 11.73 -3.51 6.03
C ALA A 137 12.96 -4.36 6.39
N ASN A 138 14.17 -3.84 6.14
CA ASN A 138 15.41 -4.48 6.57
C ASN A 138 15.50 -4.62 8.10
N HIS A 139 15.09 -3.57 8.82
CA HIS A 139 15.04 -3.62 10.28
C HIS A 139 14.06 -4.71 10.76
N CYS A 140 12.86 -4.79 10.19
CA CYS A 140 11.90 -5.86 10.52
C CYS A 140 12.49 -7.25 10.28
N LYS A 141 13.12 -7.47 9.13
CA LYS A 141 13.74 -8.75 8.77
C LYS A 141 14.85 -9.15 9.74
N LEU A 142 15.72 -8.21 10.11
CA LEU A 142 16.84 -8.45 11.04
C LEU A 142 16.36 -8.77 12.48
N ASN A 143 15.20 -8.25 12.87
CA ASN A 143 14.65 -8.41 14.21
C ASN A 143 13.50 -9.44 14.27
N ASN A 144 13.27 -10.20 13.19
CA ASN A 144 12.19 -11.18 13.07
C ASN A 144 10.80 -10.61 13.36
N ILE A 145 10.55 -9.36 13.00
CA ILE A 145 9.23 -8.73 13.09
C ILE A 145 8.43 -9.15 11.85
N ASN A 146 7.21 -9.61 12.03
CA ASN A 146 6.34 -10.01 10.94
C ASN A 146 6.08 -8.84 9.98
N LEU A 147 6.22 -9.09 8.68
CA LEU A 147 6.17 -8.04 7.66
C LEU A 147 5.40 -8.47 6.42
N ILE A 148 4.40 -7.68 6.05
CA ILE A 148 3.76 -7.72 4.74
C ILE A 148 4.22 -6.50 3.94
N THR A 149 4.64 -6.69 2.69
CA THR A 149 5.05 -5.60 1.81
C THR A 149 4.16 -5.47 0.59
N PHE A 150 3.99 -4.23 0.14
CA PHE A 150 3.26 -3.87 -1.07
C PHE A 150 4.15 -3.06 -2.00
N SER A 151 4.31 -3.51 -3.25
CA SER A 151 5.16 -2.85 -4.25
C SER A 151 4.61 -2.99 -5.67
N GLY A 152 5.23 -2.31 -6.62
CA GLY A 152 4.94 -2.38 -8.04
C GLY A 152 6.21 -2.11 -8.85
N PHE A 153 6.05 -1.59 -10.08
CA PHE A 153 7.14 -1.31 -11.02
C PHE A 153 8.00 -2.56 -11.29
N ASN A 154 9.30 -2.46 -11.02
CA ASN A 154 10.20 -3.58 -11.23
C ASN A 154 9.89 -4.72 -10.24
N LYS A 155 9.67 -5.92 -10.74
CA LYS A 155 9.41 -7.11 -9.93
C LYS A 155 10.54 -7.42 -8.95
N ASP A 156 11.77 -7.11 -9.33
CA ASP A 156 12.97 -7.31 -8.52
C ASP A 156 13.34 -6.09 -7.66
N ASN A 157 12.37 -5.25 -7.31
CA ASN A 157 12.63 -4.11 -6.44
C ASN A 157 13.06 -4.55 -5.02
N ALA A 158 13.73 -3.64 -4.30
CA ALA A 158 14.33 -3.96 -3.00
C ALA A 158 13.30 -4.44 -1.97
N LEU A 159 12.10 -3.83 -1.95
CA LEU A 159 11.07 -4.13 -0.97
C LEU A 159 10.44 -5.51 -1.18
N SER A 160 10.28 -5.96 -2.44
CA SER A 160 9.60 -7.21 -2.80
C SER A 160 10.29 -8.49 -2.27
N LYS A 161 11.50 -8.36 -1.69
CA LYS A 161 12.31 -9.48 -1.17
C LYS A 161 12.46 -9.49 0.35
N LEU A 162 11.79 -8.56 1.04
CA LEU A 162 12.03 -8.33 2.47
C LEU A 162 10.89 -8.82 3.37
N GLY A 163 9.64 -8.82 2.88
CA GLY A 163 8.49 -9.27 3.66
C GLY A 163 8.37 -10.79 3.78
N ASN A 164 7.70 -11.26 4.83
CA ASN A 164 7.22 -12.63 4.92
C ASN A 164 6.18 -12.89 3.81
N ILE A 165 5.38 -11.87 3.49
CA ILE A 165 4.40 -11.85 2.41
C ILE A 165 4.67 -10.61 1.56
N ASN A 166 4.75 -10.78 0.23
CA ASN A 166 5.07 -9.69 -0.68
C ASN A 166 4.03 -9.61 -1.80
N PHE A 167 3.20 -8.55 -1.78
CA PHE A 167 2.31 -8.20 -2.88
C PHE A 167 3.06 -7.34 -3.89
N HIS A 168 3.07 -7.78 -5.14
CA HIS A 168 3.64 -7.01 -6.25
C HIS A 168 2.60 -6.82 -7.33
N ILE A 169 2.32 -5.55 -7.67
CA ILE A 169 1.42 -5.19 -8.77
C ILE A 169 2.26 -4.90 -10.02
N ASN A 170 2.10 -5.72 -11.04
CA ASN A 170 2.88 -5.64 -12.27
C ASN A 170 2.41 -4.48 -13.17
N SER A 171 2.74 -3.26 -12.77
CA SER A 171 2.40 -2.03 -13.49
C SER A 171 3.51 -0.99 -13.31
N ASN A 172 3.61 -0.05 -14.27
CA ASN A 172 4.47 1.14 -14.20
C ASN A 172 3.65 2.43 -13.97
N ASN A 173 2.35 2.30 -13.67
CA ASN A 173 1.47 3.41 -13.39
C ASN A 173 1.21 3.51 -11.89
N TYR A 174 1.60 4.61 -11.26
CA TYR A 174 1.43 4.83 -9.82
C TYR A 174 -0.03 4.65 -9.38
N ASN A 175 -0.97 5.26 -10.08
CA ASN A 175 -2.39 5.22 -9.68
C ASN A 175 -2.96 3.80 -9.77
N TYR A 176 -2.57 3.01 -10.77
CA TYR A 176 -3.01 1.62 -10.88
C TYR A 176 -2.47 0.77 -9.72
N ILE A 177 -1.19 0.96 -9.38
CA ILE A 177 -0.54 0.27 -8.27
C ILE A 177 -1.19 0.66 -6.94
N GLU A 178 -1.34 1.95 -6.67
CA GLU A 178 -1.90 2.45 -5.42
C GLU A 178 -3.36 2.02 -5.23
N MET A 179 -4.18 2.10 -6.28
CA MET A 179 -5.56 1.62 -6.20
C MET A 179 -5.64 0.11 -5.99
N SER A 180 -4.77 -0.67 -6.63
CA SER A 180 -4.72 -2.13 -6.40
C SER A 180 -4.30 -2.45 -4.96
N HIS A 181 -3.27 -1.78 -4.42
CA HIS A 181 -2.87 -1.93 -3.02
C HIS A 181 -4.02 -1.60 -2.07
N HIS A 182 -4.74 -0.50 -2.35
CA HIS A 182 -5.86 -0.07 -1.52
C HIS A 182 -6.99 -1.11 -1.53
N ILE A 183 -7.39 -1.61 -2.69
CA ILE A 183 -8.44 -2.63 -2.83
C ILE A 183 -8.06 -3.91 -2.07
N ILE A 184 -6.82 -4.38 -2.20
CA ILE A 184 -6.35 -5.57 -1.48
C ILE A 184 -6.43 -5.33 0.03
N LEU A 185 -5.96 -4.19 0.53
CA LEU A 185 -5.94 -3.91 1.96
C LEU A 185 -7.33 -3.74 2.55
N VAL A 186 -8.26 -3.05 1.89
CA VAL A 186 -9.65 -2.93 2.38
C VAL A 186 -10.39 -4.26 2.30
N SER A 187 -10.07 -5.13 1.33
CA SER A 187 -10.64 -6.48 1.29
C SER A 187 -10.21 -7.33 2.50
N LEU A 188 -8.98 -7.17 2.98
CA LEU A 188 -8.52 -7.79 4.22
C LEU A 188 -9.30 -7.24 5.43
N VAL A 189 -9.56 -5.92 5.49
CA VAL A 189 -10.42 -5.35 6.55
C VAL A 189 -11.80 -6.00 6.55
N ASP A 190 -12.44 -6.11 5.38
CA ASP A 190 -13.79 -6.68 5.26
C ASP A 190 -13.85 -8.15 5.67
N ILE A 191 -12.82 -8.94 5.39
CA ILE A 191 -12.72 -10.33 5.87
C ILE A 191 -12.78 -10.38 7.40
N PHE A 192 -12.06 -9.51 8.10
CA PHE A 192 -12.05 -9.46 9.56
C PHE A 192 -13.31 -8.80 10.14
N ALA A 193 -13.93 -7.88 9.43
CA ALA A 193 -15.20 -7.27 9.83
C ALA A 193 -16.38 -8.24 9.80
N LYS A 194 -16.20 -9.48 9.33
CA LYS A 194 -17.26 -10.49 9.11
C LYS A 194 -18.38 -9.99 8.20
N LYS A 195 -18.10 -9.03 7.34
CA LYS A 195 -19.00 -8.59 6.29
C LYS A 195 -18.87 -9.51 5.08
N LEU A 196 -19.02 -10.82 5.32
CA LEU A 196 -19.34 -11.76 4.26
C LEU A 196 -20.82 -11.59 4.00
N TYR A 197 -21.16 -10.94 2.88
CA TYR A 197 -22.51 -10.82 2.40
C TYR A 197 -23.11 -12.18 2.02
#